data_c33bbeb0f3b511fd3c9e91125b8f75c6
#
_entry.id   c33bbeb0f3b511fd3c9e91125b8f75c6
#
_cell.length_a   1.000
_cell.length_b   1.000
_cell.length_c   1.000
_cell.angle_alpha   90.00
_cell.angle_beta   90.00
_cell.angle_gamma   90.00
#
_symmetry.space_group_name_H-M   'P 1'
#
loop_
_entity.id
_entity.type
_entity.pdbx_description
1 polymer ?
#
loop_
_entity_poly.entity_id
_entity_poly.type
_entity_poly.pdbx_seq_one_letter_code
_entity_poly.pdbx_strand_id
1 'polypeptide(L)'
;SLTEPGYRDVRPLQVLAMGASKFTDQPPLPWVPVELETITEQLWKGKSFLNEGFTLQNLRSQLSQHQFGIVHLATHAEFKPGSPEDSYIQLWNSKLRLNELAQLQLSDPPVDLLVLSACRTALGNPQAELGFAGSALQAGVDSTLATLWYVSDQGALGLTTEFYRQLSQVPIKSEALRRAQLAMIRGNVRIANNQLYNSDKQVSLPPELSQTTSPNLSDPYYWAAFTLVGNPW
;
A
#
# COMPACT_ATOMS: atom_id res chain seq x y z
N SER A 1 -20.25 17.72 9.65
CA SER A 1 -19.50 17.92 8.41
C SER A 1 -18.13 18.49 8.77
N LEU A 2 -17.05 17.83 8.37
CA LEU A 2 -15.73 18.41 8.47
C LEU A 2 -15.68 19.55 7.44
N THR A 3 -15.49 20.78 7.92
CA THR A 3 -15.45 22.01 7.11
C THR A 3 -14.01 22.46 6.84
N GLU A 4 -13.03 21.57 7.05
CA GLU A 4 -11.63 21.87 6.82
C GLU A 4 -11.35 22.05 5.32
N PRO A 5 -10.64 23.14 4.93
CA PRO A 5 -10.20 23.31 3.55
C PRO A 5 -9.32 22.12 3.13
N GLY A 6 -9.70 21.43 2.05
CA GLY A 6 -8.97 20.28 1.54
C GLY A 6 -9.45 18.91 2.03
N TYR A 7 -10.46 18.83 2.90
CA TYR A 7 -11.07 17.54 3.26
C TYR A 7 -11.76 16.91 2.05
N ARG A 8 -11.39 15.67 1.78
CA ARG A 8 -12.01 14.85 0.75
C ARG A 8 -12.29 13.46 1.29
N ASP A 9 -13.56 13.07 1.29
CA ASP A 9 -13.95 11.73 1.74
C ASP A 9 -13.56 10.68 0.69
N VAL A 10 -12.66 9.80 1.02
CA VAL A 10 -12.19 8.74 0.12
C VAL A 10 -13.12 7.52 0.08
N ARG A 11 -14.07 7.39 1.01
CA ARG A 11 -14.95 6.23 1.13
C ARG A 11 -15.81 5.94 -0.11
N PRO A 12 -16.31 6.92 -0.87
CA PRO A 12 -17.03 6.67 -2.11
C PRO A 12 -16.12 6.34 -3.31
N LEU A 13 -14.80 6.51 -3.18
CA LEU A 13 -13.85 6.35 -4.28
C LEU A 13 -13.50 4.88 -4.49
N GLN A 14 -13.09 4.53 -5.71
CA GLN A 14 -12.63 3.18 -6.05
C GLN A 14 -11.12 3.06 -5.85
N VAL A 15 -10.67 1.83 -5.55
CA VAL A 15 -9.26 1.48 -5.49
C VAL A 15 -8.81 0.78 -6.77
N LEU A 16 -7.64 1.19 -7.28
CA LEU A 16 -6.85 0.42 -8.23
C LEU A 16 -5.72 -0.25 -7.44
N ALA A 17 -5.82 -1.55 -7.23
CA ALA A 17 -4.82 -2.34 -6.52
C ALA A 17 -3.97 -3.13 -7.53
N MET A 18 -2.67 -2.88 -7.55
CA MET A 18 -1.76 -3.56 -8.47
C MET A 18 -0.53 -4.10 -7.71
N GLY A 19 -0.04 -5.27 -8.11
CA GLY A 19 1.10 -5.84 -7.43
C GLY A 19 1.75 -7.01 -8.16
N ALA A 20 2.93 -7.40 -7.68
CA ALA A 20 3.63 -8.58 -8.16
C ALA A 20 4.11 -9.44 -7.00
N SER A 21 3.94 -10.75 -7.15
CA SER A 21 4.36 -11.75 -6.16
C SER A 21 5.57 -12.57 -6.60
N LYS A 22 5.93 -12.52 -7.88
CA LYS A 22 7.04 -13.27 -8.48
C LYS A 22 7.99 -12.32 -9.18
N PHE A 23 9.28 -12.53 -9.01
CA PHE A 23 10.34 -11.70 -9.57
C PHE A 23 11.49 -12.59 -10.06
N THR A 24 12.26 -12.12 -11.05
CA THR A 24 13.45 -12.82 -11.53
C THR A 24 14.64 -12.56 -10.62
N ASP A 25 14.82 -11.31 -10.18
CA ASP A 25 16.04 -10.85 -9.51
C ASP A 25 15.80 -10.42 -8.05
N GLN A 26 14.60 -10.68 -7.51
CA GLN A 26 14.21 -10.29 -6.15
C GLN A 26 13.46 -11.43 -5.47
N PRO A 27 13.45 -11.47 -4.12
CA PRO A 27 12.68 -12.46 -3.38
C PRO A 27 11.18 -12.39 -3.75
N PRO A 28 10.47 -13.53 -3.77
CA PRO A 28 9.03 -13.53 -3.98
C PRO A 28 8.30 -12.83 -2.83
N LEU A 29 7.12 -12.28 -3.13
CA LEU A 29 6.18 -11.71 -2.17
C LEU A 29 4.88 -12.53 -2.18
N PRO A 30 4.86 -13.72 -1.56
CA PRO A 30 3.77 -14.67 -1.70
C PRO A 30 2.45 -14.21 -1.05
N TRP A 31 2.47 -13.18 -0.20
CA TRP A 31 1.28 -12.64 0.47
C TRP A 31 0.58 -11.55 -0.33
N VAL A 32 1.22 -10.97 -1.35
CA VAL A 32 0.64 -9.92 -2.21
C VAL A 32 -0.67 -10.36 -2.89
N PRO A 33 -0.84 -11.58 -3.42
CA PRO A 33 -2.12 -12.00 -3.99
C PRO A 33 -3.27 -11.91 -2.99
N VAL A 34 -3.05 -12.36 -1.75
CA VAL A 34 -4.05 -12.30 -0.67
C VAL A 34 -4.36 -10.86 -0.30
N GLU A 35 -3.35 -9.99 -0.26
CA GLU A 35 -3.52 -8.56 0.03
C GLU A 35 -4.44 -7.90 -1.00
N LEU A 36 -4.15 -8.04 -2.28
CA LEU A 36 -4.94 -7.44 -3.36
C LEU A 36 -6.36 -7.97 -3.38
N GLU A 37 -6.54 -9.30 -3.27
CA GLU A 37 -7.85 -9.94 -3.26
C GLU A 37 -8.68 -9.48 -2.05
N THR A 38 -8.10 -9.49 -0.85
CA THR A 38 -8.78 -9.05 0.37
C THR A 38 -9.24 -7.59 0.24
N ILE A 39 -8.38 -6.72 -0.27
CA ILE A 39 -8.73 -5.31 -0.44
C ILE A 39 -9.89 -5.17 -1.42
N THR A 40 -9.81 -5.75 -2.62
CA THR A 40 -10.76 -5.46 -3.71
C THR A 40 -12.04 -6.28 -3.66
N GLU A 41 -12.03 -7.48 -3.05
CA GLU A 41 -13.19 -8.36 -2.99
C GLU A 41 -13.97 -8.25 -1.67
N GLN A 42 -13.32 -7.81 -0.58
CA GLN A 42 -13.93 -7.88 0.74
C GLN A 42 -14.01 -6.54 1.47
N LEU A 43 -13.08 -5.62 1.21
CA LEU A 43 -12.95 -4.39 2.00
C LEU A 43 -13.33 -3.14 1.24
N TRP A 44 -12.99 -3.04 -0.05
CA TRP A 44 -13.11 -1.81 -0.82
C TRP A 44 -13.48 -2.07 -2.27
N LYS A 45 -14.38 -1.28 -2.82
CA LYS A 45 -14.77 -1.38 -4.22
C LYS A 45 -13.61 -0.99 -5.14
N GLY A 46 -13.24 -1.84 -6.09
CA GLY A 46 -12.15 -1.53 -6.99
C GLY A 46 -11.82 -2.62 -7.99
N LYS A 47 -10.61 -2.52 -8.55
CA LYS A 47 -10.03 -3.52 -9.45
C LYS A 47 -8.65 -3.91 -8.97
N SER A 48 -8.28 -5.17 -9.19
CA SER A 48 -6.93 -5.66 -8.93
C SER A 48 -6.26 -6.22 -10.18
N PHE A 49 -4.95 -6.04 -10.25
CA PHE A 49 -4.10 -6.61 -11.31
C PHE A 49 -2.83 -7.17 -10.67
N LEU A 50 -2.61 -8.46 -10.85
CA LEU A 50 -1.49 -9.18 -10.27
C LEU A 50 -0.51 -9.61 -11.37
N ASN A 51 0.78 -9.65 -11.07
CA ASN A 51 1.86 -10.15 -11.93
C ASN A 51 1.81 -9.56 -13.34
N GLU A 52 1.50 -10.36 -14.37
CA GLU A 52 1.44 -9.96 -15.78
C GLU A 52 0.53 -8.75 -16.04
N GLY A 53 -0.47 -8.55 -15.17
CA GLY A 53 -1.36 -7.39 -15.19
C GLY A 53 -0.72 -6.12 -14.59
N PHE A 54 0.34 -6.23 -13.82
CA PHE A 54 1.00 -5.10 -13.18
C PHE A 54 2.12 -4.52 -14.07
N THR A 55 1.74 -3.88 -15.14
CA THR A 55 2.66 -3.20 -16.08
C THR A 55 2.41 -1.70 -16.09
N LEU A 56 3.43 -0.92 -16.51
CA LEU A 56 3.31 0.53 -16.64
C LEU A 56 2.20 0.91 -17.64
N GLN A 57 2.09 0.17 -18.75
CA GLN A 57 1.06 0.40 -19.75
C GLN A 57 -0.34 0.19 -19.16
N ASN A 58 -0.56 -0.90 -18.42
CA ASN A 58 -1.86 -1.16 -17.79
C ASN A 58 -2.16 -0.12 -16.71
N LEU A 59 -1.19 0.23 -15.86
CA LEU A 59 -1.37 1.26 -14.84
C LEU A 59 -1.83 2.59 -15.47
N ARG A 60 -1.14 3.06 -16.51
CA ARG A 60 -1.54 4.27 -17.26
C ARG A 60 -2.92 4.14 -17.89
N SER A 61 -3.21 2.99 -18.51
CA SER A 61 -4.52 2.74 -19.15
C SER A 61 -5.66 2.76 -18.11
N GLN A 62 -5.47 2.13 -16.95
CA GLN A 62 -6.50 2.13 -15.90
C GLN A 62 -6.72 3.55 -15.35
N LEU A 63 -5.65 4.30 -15.08
CA LEU A 63 -5.75 5.66 -14.56
C LEU A 63 -6.44 6.61 -15.57
N SER A 64 -6.18 6.46 -16.88
CA SER A 64 -6.79 7.30 -17.91
C SER A 64 -8.25 6.95 -18.23
N GLN A 65 -8.66 5.69 -18.07
CA GLN A 65 -9.99 5.21 -18.44
C GLN A 65 -10.99 5.23 -17.28
N HIS A 66 -10.52 5.23 -16.06
CA HIS A 66 -11.33 5.10 -14.86
C HIS A 66 -10.89 6.08 -13.77
N GLN A 67 -11.85 6.57 -13.00
CA GLN A 67 -11.58 7.43 -11.86
C GLN A 67 -11.32 6.59 -10.61
N PHE A 68 -10.05 6.29 -10.35
CA PHE A 68 -9.62 5.69 -9.10
C PHE A 68 -9.08 6.78 -8.17
N GLY A 69 -9.75 7.02 -7.05
CA GLY A 69 -9.25 7.95 -6.03
C GLY A 69 -8.20 7.33 -5.12
N ILE A 70 -8.07 6.00 -5.13
CA ILE A 70 -7.06 5.28 -4.37
C ILE A 70 -6.24 4.40 -5.32
N VAL A 71 -4.91 4.50 -5.23
CA VAL A 71 -3.98 3.60 -5.91
C VAL A 71 -3.19 2.83 -4.86
N HIS A 72 -3.21 1.51 -4.92
CA HIS A 72 -2.49 0.62 -4.03
C HIS A 72 -1.48 -0.20 -4.82
N LEU A 73 -0.20 -0.07 -4.49
CA LEU A 73 0.90 -0.79 -5.14
C LEU A 73 1.58 -1.71 -4.13
N ALA A 74 1.45 -3.03 -4.33
CA ALA A 74 2.05 -4.07 -3.50
C ALA A 74 3.20 -4.74 -4.25
N THR A 75 4.44 -4.30 -3.98
CA THR A 75 5.63 -4.76 -4.69
C THR A 75 6.91 -4.32 -3.98
N HIS A 76 8.06 -4.70 -4.53
CA HIS A 76 9.34 -4.12 -4.12
C HIS A 76 9.50 -2.68 -4.59
N ALA A 77 10.15 -1.87 -3.78
CA ALA A 77 10.65 -0.55 -4.15
C ALA A 77 12.04 -0.32 -3.57
N GLU A 78 12.86 0.41 -4.27
CA GLU A 78 14.21 0.80 -3.82
C GLU A 78 14.36 2.31 -3.92
N PHE A 79 14.75 2.93 -2.82
CA PHE A 79 15.07 4.35 -2.79
C PHE A 79 16.57 4.55 -2.55
N LYS A 80 17.19 5.40 -3.40
CA LYS A 80 18.59 5.83 -3.28
C LYS A 80 18.62 7.34 -3.09
N PRO A 81 19.00 7.85 -1.92
CA PRO A 81 19.10 9.30 -1.67
C PRO A 81 19.99 9.99 -2.68
N GLY A 82 19.53 11.10 -3.24
CA GLY A 82 20.29 11.87 -4.23
C GLY A 82 20.30 11.31 -5.65
N SER A 83 19.65 10.15 -5.88
CA SER A 83 19.60 9.48 -7.19
C SER A 83 18.16 9.07 -7.54
N PRO A 84 17.28 10.03 -7.92
CA PRO A 84 15.91 9.72 -8.32
C PRO A 84 15.80 8.76 -9.51
N GLU A 85 16.78 8.77 -10.38
CA GLU A 85 16.91 7.87 -11.54
C GLU A 85 17.23 6.43 -11.16
N ASP A 86 17.87 6.21 -10.01
CA ASP A 86 18.16 4.88 -9.45
C ASP A 86 17.11 4.39 -8.45
N SER A 87 16.21 5.29 -8.05
CA SER A 87 15.09 4.98 -7.17
C SER A 87 13.90 4.51 -7.99
N TYR A 88 13.28 3.38 -7.62
CA TYR A 88 12.22 2.79 -8.44
C TYR A 88 11.20 1.98 -7.63
N ILE A 89 10.01 1.84 -8.21
CA ILE A 89 9.00 0.86 -7.86
C ILE A 89 9.10 -0.28 -8.88
N GLN A 90 9.21 -1.51 -8.42
CA GLN A 90 9.30 -2.69 -9.28
C GLN A 90 7.92 -3.04 -9.83
N LEU A 91 7.75 -2.98 -11.14
CA LEU A 91 6.60 -3.53 -11.85
C LEU A 91 6.91 -4.97 -12.30
N TRP A 92 5.93 -5.66 -12.86
CA TRP A 92 6.13 -7.05 -13.32
C TRP A 92 7.31 -7.22 -14.26
N ASN A 93 7.39 -6.41 -15.29
CA ASN A 93 8.40 -6.53 -16.35
C ASN A 93 9.31 -5.32 -16.50
N SER A 94 9.20 -4.34 -15.63
CA SER A 94 9.93 -3.07 -15.74
C SER A 94 10.03 -2.38 -14.38
N LYS A 95 10.73 -1.26 -14.35
CA LYS A 95 10.87 -0.40 -13.18
C LYS A 95 10.20 0.94 -13.50
N LEU A 96 9.38 1.42 -12.57
CA LEU A 96 8.89 2.79 -12.59
C LEU A 96 9.86 3.62 -11.74
N ARG A 97 10.66 4.44 -12.39
CA ARG A 97 11.64 5.30 -11.72
C ARG A 97 10.96 6.46 -11.00
N LEU A 98 11.60 6.95 -9.95
CA LEU A 98 11.02 8.03 -9.15
C LEU A 98 10.77 9.30 -9.94
N ASN A 99 11.69 9.66 -10.84
CA ASN A 99 11.55 10.79 -11.75
C ASN A 99 10.48 10.61 -12.85
N GLU A 100 9.95 9.40 -13.01
CA GLU A 100 8.87 9.08 -13.96
C GLU A 100 7.47 9.14 -13.32
N LEU A 101 7.38 9.22 -11.98
CA LEU A 101 6.08 9.28 -11.28
C LEU A 101 5.22 10.45 -11.76
N ALA A 102 5.81 11.61 -12.00
CA ALA A 102 5.11 12.79 -12.53
C ALA A 102 4.44 12.55 -13.89
N GLN A 103 4.93 11.56 -14.68
CA GLN A 103 4.38 11.21 -15.99
C GLN A 103 3.11 10.35 -15.89
N LEU A 104 2.76 9.86 -14.68
CA LEU A 104 1.53 9.10 -14.45
C LEU A 104 0.28 9.98 -14.43
N GLN A 105 0.44 11.33 -14.39
CA GLN A 105 -0.68 12.28 -14.37
C GLN A 105 -1.68 11.98 -13.23
N LEU A 106 -1.17 11.80 -12.01
CA LEU A 106 -1.99 11.44 -10.84
C LEU A 106 -2.84 12.60 -10.29
N SER A 107 -2.81 13.75 -10.96
CA SER A 107 -3.59 14.95 -10.60
C SER A 107 -4.90 15.11 -11.36
N ASP A 108 -5.08 14.40 -12.50
CA ASP A 108 -6.29 14.54 -13.32
C ASP A 108 -6.67 13.20 -14.00
N PRO A 109 -7.67 12.50 -13.47
CA PRO A 109 -8.37 12.75 -12.21
C PRO A 109 -7.45 12.59 -11.00
N PRO A 110 -7.68 13.35 -9.90
CA PRO A 110 -6.78 13.33 -8.76
C PRO A 110 -6.82 12.01 -8.01
N VAL A 111 -5.65 11.51 -7.63
CA VAL A 111 -5.48 10.39 -6.71
C VAL A 111 -5.39 10.93 -5.28
N ASP A 112 -6.39 10.62 -4.46
CA ASP A 112 -6.48 11.12 -3.08
C ASP A 112 -5.57 10.36 -2.12
N LEU A 113 -5.29 9.09 -2.44
CA LEU A 113 -4.43 8.23 -1.62
C LEU A 113 -3.61 7.27 -2.48
N LEU A 114 -2.30 7.36 -2.35
CA LEU A 114 -1.37 6.33 -2.83
C LEU A 114 -0.93 5.46 -1.64
N VAL A 115 -1.10 4.16 -1.72
CA VAL A 115 -0.60 3.18 -0.75
C VAL A 115 0.56 2.42 -1.37
N LEU A 116 1.73 2.52 -0.76
CA LEU A 116 2.92 1.75 -1.13
C LEU A 116 3.14 0.65 -0.09
N SER A 117 2.68 -0.56 -0.41
CA SER A 117 2.86 -1.75 0.41
C SER A 117 4.15 -2.47 0.01
N ALA A 118 4.98 -2.81 0.98
CA ALA A 118 6.29 -3.47 0.79
C ALA A 118 7.35 -2.61 0.07
N CYS A 119 7.72 -1.50 0.68
CA CYS A 119 8.88 -0.72 0.26
C CYS A 119 10.18 -1.25 0.88
N ARG A 120 11.20 -1.50 0.07
CA ARG A 120 12.56 -1.75 0.54
C ARG A 120 13.30 -0.41 0.61
N THR A 121 13.15 0.28 1.72
CA THR A 121 13.99 1.45 2.00
C THR A 121 15.34 1.00 2.54
N ALA A 122 16.43 1.68 2.17
CA ALA A 122 17.73 1.42 2.77
C ALA A 122 17.63 1.67 4.28
N LEU A 123 17.98 0.67 5.08
CA LEU A 123 17.99 0.74 6.53
C LEU A 123 18.68 2.03 7.00
N GLY A 124 17.95 2.86 7.76
CA GLY A 124 18.50 4.00 8.47
C GLY A 124 18.53 5.33 7.74
N ASN A 125 17.82 5.51 6.64
CA ASN A 125 17.75 6.81 5.98
C ASN A 125 16.34 7.41 6.01
N PRO A 126 16.04 8.35 6.95
CA PRO A 126 14.76 9.06 7.01
C PRO A 126 14.42 9.88 5.74
N GLN A 127 15.43 10.16 4.89
CA GLN A 127 15.24 10.90 3.64
C GLN A 127 14.62 10.00 2.54
N ALA A 128 14.72 8.68 2.69
CA ALA A 128 14.20 7.72 1.71
C ALA A 128 12.68 7.79 1.57
N GLU A 129 11.97 7.92 2.69
CA GLU A 129 10.51 8.01 2.69
C GLU A 129 9.97 9.29 2.15
N LEU A 130 10.54 10.38 2.62
CA LEU A 130 10.21 11.71 2.10
C LEU A 130 10.44 11.76 0.59
N GLY A 131 11.36 10.92 0.07
CA GLY A 131 11.64 10.81 -1.36
C GLY A 131 10.46 10.28 -2.17
N PHE A 132 9.94 9.07 -1.87
CA PHE A 132 8.80 8.51 -2.59
C PHE A 132 7.50 9.28 -2.32
N ALA A 133 7.21 9.54 -1.05
CA ALA A 133 6.02 10.29 -0.67
C ALA A 133 6.05 11.72 -1.23
N GLY A 134 7.18 12.41 -1.11
CA GLY A 134 7.34 13.75 -1.68
C GLY A 134 7.22 13.79 -3.20
N SER A 135 7.78 12.80 -3.91
CA SER A 135 7.64 12.69 -5.37
C SER A 135 6.21 12.36 -5.79
N ALA A 136 5.50 11.55 -5.01
CA ALA A 136 4.08 11.27 -5.25
C ALA A 136 3.22 12.53 -5.07
N LEU A 137 3.47 13.30 -4.01
CA LEU A 137 2.80 14.59 -3.80
C LEU A 137 3.09 15.57 -4.94
N GLN A 138 4.35 15.66 -5.41
CA GLN A 138 4.71 16.47 -6.58
C GLN A 138 4.04 15.99 -7.88
N ALA A 139 3.77 14.67 -7.99
CA ALA A 139 3.03 14.09 -9.09
C ALA A 139 1.50 14.31 -9.01
N GLY A 140 1.02 14.98 -7.95
CA GLY A 140 -0.37 15.36 -7.77
C GLY A 140 -1.20 14.42 -6.88
N VAL A 141 -0.58 13.49 -6.18
CA VAL A 141 -1.25 12.68 -5.14
C VAL A 141 -1.50 13.53 -3.90
N ASP A 142 -2.70 13.45 -3.32
CA ASP A 142 -3.05 14.23 -2.13
C ASP A 142 -2.38 13.70 -0.84
N SER A 143 -2.27 12.38 -0.71
CA SER A 143 -1.59 11.73 0.42
C SER A 143 -1.00 10.38 0.04
N THR A 144 0.09 10.00 0.71
CA THR A 144 0.77 8.72 0.50
C THR A 144 0.95 7.99 1.82
N LEU A 145 0.50 6.74 1.88
CA LEU A 145 0.85 5.79 2.93
C LEU A 145 2.07 4.99 2.46
N ALA A 146 3.17 5.10 3.16
CA ALA A 146 4.44 4.44 2.83
C ALA A 146 5.12 3.89 4.07
N THR A 147 6.24 3.18 3.89
CA THR A 147 6.98 2.56 5.00
C THR A 147 8.37 3.16 5.18
N LEU A 148 8.78 3.35 6.45
CA LEU A 148 10.08 3.88 6.91
C LEU A 148 11.22 2.88 6.74
N TRP A 149 10.94 1.60 6.82
CA TRP A 149 11.90 0.51 6.66
C TRP A 149 11.23 -0.67 5.97
N TYR A 150 12.03 -1.68 5.65
CA TYR A 150 11.53 -2.92 5.08
C TYR A 150 10.58 -3.62 6.07
N VAL A 151 9.35 -3.82 5.65
CA VAL A 151 8.35 -4.63 6.35
C VAL A 151 8.14 -5.92 5.56
N SER A 152 7.99 -7.05 6.26
CA SER A 152 7.62 -8.29 5.57
C SER A 152 6.25 -8.15 4.93
N ASP A 153 6.02 -8.89 3.84
CA ASP A 153 4.74 -8.91 3.16
C ASP A 153 3.59 -9.43 4.05
N GLN A 154 3.87 -10.26 5.06
CA GLN A 154 2.91 -10.63 6.11
C GLN A 154 2.49 -9.43 6.97
N GLY A 155 3.46 -8.61 7.40
CA GLY A 155 3.20 -7.38 8.16
C GLY A 155 2.45 -6.35 7.32
N ALA A 156 2.84 -6.21 6.06
CA ALA A 156 2.18 -5.34 5.11
C ALA A 156 0.72 -5.75 4.90
N LEU A 157 0.44 -7.02 4.58
CA LEU A 157 -0.91 -7.57 4.48
C LEU A 157 -1.75 -7.27 5.74
N GLY A 158 -1.20 -7.53 6.93
CA GLY A 158 -1.91 -7.32 8.19
C GLY A 158 -2.31 -5.86 8.40
N LEU A 159 -1.35 -4.94 8.23
CA LEU A 159 -1.63 -3.52 8.47
C LEU A 159 -2.49 -2.91 7.37
N THR A 160 -2.21 -3.16 6.09
CA THR A 160 -2.94 -2.52 4.99
C THR A 160 -4.39 -2.95 4.94
N THR A 161 -4.67 -4.25 5.12
CA THR A 161 -6.05 -4.74 5.18
C THR A 161 -6.82 -4.17 6.38
N GLU A 162 -6.19 -4.07 7.55
CA GLU A 162 -6.80 -3.40 8.70
C GLU A 162 -6.96 -1.90 8.46
N PHE A 163 -6.00 -1.24 7.80
CA PHE A 163 -6.11 0.17 7.42
C PHE A 163 -7.33 0.43 6.52
N TYR A 164 -7.52 -0.37 5.45
CA TYR A 164 -8.71 -0.24 4.59
C TYR A 164 -10.01 -0.49 5.35
N ARG A 165 -10.01 -1.47 6.26
CA ARG A 165 -11.16 -1.72 7.13
C ARG A 165 -11.48 -0.52 8.02
N GLN A 166 -10.47 0.11 8.62
CA GLN A 166 -10.68 1.31 9.43
C GLN A 166 -11.07 2.51 8.57
N LEU A 167 -10.47 2.67 7.39
CA LEU A 167 -10.77 3.76 6.47
C LEU A 167 -12.22 3.73 5.98
N SER A 168 -12.83 2.54 5.88
CA SER A 168 -14.27 2.43 5.57
C SER A 168 -15.18 2.96 6.70
N GLN A 169 -14.69 3.01 7.93
CA GLN A 169 -15.45 3.41 9.11
C GLN A 169 -15.23 4.87 9.52
N VAL A 170 -14.02 5.41 9.22
CA VAL A 170 -13.67 6.78 9.58
C VAL A 170 -13.21 7.56 8.36
N PRO A 171 -13.64 8.83 8.22
CA PRO A 171 -13.33 9.60 7.02
C PRO A 171 -11.91 10.19 7.01
N ILE A 172 -11.16 10.08 8.10
CA ILE A 172 -9.85 10.68 8.29
C ILE A 172 -8.78 9.61 8.11
N LYS A 173 -7.92 9.76 7.08
CA LYS A 173 -6.88 8.79 6.70
C LYS A 173 -5.87 8.55 7.83
N SER A 174 -5.43 9.62 8.51
CA SER A 174 -4.51 9.49 9.65
C SER A 174 -5.12 8.78 10.85
N GLU A 175 -6.41 8.97 11.12
CA GLU A 175 -7.14 8.25 12.17
C GLU A 175 -7.32 6.78 11.80
N ALA A 176 -7.60 6.47 10.53
CA ALA A 176 -7.66 5.08 10.05
C ALA A 176 -6.32 4.36 10.27
N LEU A 177 -5.20 5.01 9.92
CA LEU A 177 -3.86 4.46 10.16
C LEU A 177 -3.60 4.25 11.65
N ARG A 178 -3.88 5.25 12.49
CA ARG A 178 -3.72 5.14 13.95
C ARG A 178 -4.52 3.96 14.52
N ARG A 179 -5.76 3.76 14.07
CA ARG A 179 -6.59 2.62 14.52
C ARG A 179 -6.03 1.29 14.04
N ALA A 180 -5.53 1.20 12.81
CA ALA A 180 -4.90 0.00 12.30
C ALA A 180 -3.64 -0.36 13.12
N GLN A 181 -2.77 0.61 13.39
CA GLN A 181 -1.60 0.40 14.24
C GLN A 181 -1.97 -0.04 15.67
N LEU A 182 -3.00 0.56 16.27
CA LEU A 182 -3.50 0.12 17.57
C LEU A 182 -4.07 -1.30 17.55
N ALA A 183 -4.72 -1.71 16.46
CA ALA A 183 -5.21 -3.08 16.30
C ALA A 183 -4.06 -4.09 16.22
N MET A 184 -2.95 -3.72 15.54
CA MET A 184 -1.72 -4.52 15.52
C MET A 184 -1.12 -4.66 16.93
N ILE A 185 -0.92 -3.55 17.64
CA ILE A 185 -0.37 -3.50 19.00
C ILE A 185 -1.18 -4.41 19.95
N ARG A 186 -2.49 -4.40 19.84
CA ARG A 186 -3.41 -5.17 20.69
C ARG A 186 -3.53 -6.64 20.31
N GLY A 187 -2.85 -7.10 19.24
CA GLY A 187 -2.95 -8.46 18.72
C GLY A 187 -4.30 -8.79 18.08
N ASN A 188 -5.11 -7.77 17.76
CA ASN A 188 -6.36 -7.93 17.03
C ASN A 188 -6.13 -8.28 15.56
N VAL A 189 -4.95 -7.93 15.03
CA VAL A 189 -4.46 -8.37 13.73
C VAL A 189 -3.42 -9.45 13.96
N ARG A 190 -3.68 -10.65 13.45
CA ARG A 190 -2.77 -11.81 13.61
C ARG A 190 -3.02 -12.85 12.53
N ILE A 191 -2.01 -13.65 12.27
CA ILE A 191 -2.10 -14.83 11.42
C ILE A 191 -2.07 -16.05 12.33
N ALA A 192 -3.11 -16.87 12.28
CA ALA A 192 -3.22 -18.10 13.03
C ALA A 192 -4.20 -19.07 12.36
N ASN A 193 -4.00 -20.39 12.53
CA ASN A 193 -4.90 -21.42 12.01
C ASN A 193 -5.24 -21.26 10.52
N ASN A 194 -4.26 -20.93 9.72
CA ASN A 194 -4.40 -20.64 8.28
C ASN A 194 -5.40 -19.51 7.96
N GLN A 195 -5.50 -18.54 8.84
CA GLN A 195 -6.37 -17.38 8.67
C GLN A 195 -5.63 -16.10 9.07
N LEU A 196 -5.92 -15.02 8.35
CA LEU A 196 -5.65 -13.66 8.78
C LEU A 196 -6.87 -13.17 9.57
N TYR A 197 -6.64 -12.75 10.80
CA TYR A 197 -7.63 -12.07 11.63
C TYR A 197 -7.39 -10.56 11.56
N ASN A 198 -8.42 -9.82 11.19
CA ASN A 198 -8.45 -8.36 11.17
C ASN A 198 -9.58 -7.90 12.08
N SER A 199 -9.25 -7.61 13.33
CA SER A 199 -10.23 -7.18 14.34
C SER A 199 -11.51 -8.06 14.37
N ASP A 200 -12.52 -7.75 13.55
CA ASP A 200 -13.81 -8.41 13.46
C ASP A 200 -13.98 -9.32 12.22
N LYS A 201 -12.98 -9.38 11.33
CA LYS A 201 -13.01 -10.20 10.12
C LYS A 201 -11.94 -11.28 10.13
N GLN A 202 -12.22 -12.33 9.36
CA GLN A 202 -11.29 -13.44 9.12
C GLN A 202 -11.19 -13.67 7.62
N VAL A 203 -9.97 -13.84 7.13
CA VAL A 203 -9.66 -14.15 5.74
C VAL A 203 -8.92 -15.46 5.69
N SER A 204 -9.44 -16.42 4.95
CA SER A 204 -8.78 -17.72 4.76
C SER A 204 -7.52 -17.54 3.92
N LEU A 205 -6.44 -18.15 4.35
CA LEU A 205 -5.18 -18.09 3.64
C LEU A 205 -5.02 -19.30 2.72
N PRO A 206 -4.37 -19.15 1.55
CA PRO A 206 -4.04 -20.27 0.69
C PRO A 206 -3.19 -21.32 1.44
N PRO A 207 -3.37 -22.62 1.16
CA PRO A 207 -2.64 -23.69 1.85
C PRO A 207 -1.12 -23.56 1.76
N GLU A 208 -0.61 -22.98 0.70
CA GLU A 208 0.83 -22.74 0.46
C GLU A 208 1.43 -21.79 1.50
N LEU A 209 0.63 -20.89 2.07
CA LEU A 209 1.04 -19.94 3.08
C LEU A 209 0.89 -20.49 4.52
N SER A 210 0.18 -21.59 4.70
CA SER A 210 -0.07 -22.19 6.02
C SER A 210 1.19 -22.75 6.70
N GLN A 211 2.21 -23.08 5.92
CA GLN A 211 3.50 -23.61 6.40
C GLN A 211 4.50 -22.55 6.82
N THR A 212 4.20 -21.27 6.58
CA THR A 212 5.07 -20.18 7.00
C THR A 212 4.89 -19.91 8.49
N THR A 213 5.99 -19.61 9.18
CA THR A 213 5.93 -19.21 10.58
C THR A 213 5.07 -17.95 10.72
N SER A 214 4.07 -18.01 11.58
CA SER A 214 3.22 -16.85 11.86
C SER A 214 3.99 -15.88 12.76
N PRO A 215 4.35 -14.69 12.28
CA PRO A 215 5.05 -13.72 13.10
C PRO A 215 4.09 -13.13 14.16
N ASN A 216 4.67 -12.64 15.24
CA ASN A 216 3.91 -11.81 16.17
C ASN A 216 3.73 -10.41 15.58
N LEU A 217 2.61 -10.18 14.90
CA LEU A 217 2.31 -8.91 14.22
C LEU A 217 2.12 -7.73 15.19
N SER A 218 2.08 -7.96 16.52
CA SER A 218 2.07 -6.87 17.52
C SER A 218 3.44 -6.24 17.75
N ASP A 219 4.52 -6.87 17.25
CA ASP A 219 5.85 -6.29 17.30
C ASP A 219 5.90 -5.01 16.45
N PRO A 220 6.49 -3.91 16.99
CA PRO A 220 6.62 -2.64 16.27
C PRO A 220 7.28 -2.73 14.89
N TYR A 221 8.13 -3.72 14.67
CA TYR A 221 8.76 -3.97 13.38
C TYR A 221 7.74 -4.05 12.23
N TYR A 222 6.54 -4.63 12.46
CA TYR A 222 5.53 -4.89 11.43
C TYR A 222 4.58 -3.72 11.18
N TRP A 223 4.41 -2.80 12.11
CA TRP A 223 3.40 -1.74 11.99
C TRP A 223 3.94 -0.31 12.14
N ALA A 224 5.02 -0.12 12.92
CA ALA A 224 5.52 1.22 13.20
C ALA A 224 6.27 1.85 12.01
N ALA A 225 6.58 1.05 10.98
CA ALA A 225 7.14 1.55 9.73
C ALA A 225 6.15 2.40 8.93
N PHE A 226 4.86 2.17 9.06
CA PHE A 226 3.87 2.83 8.22
C PHE A 226 3.59 4.26 8.66
N THR A 227 3.71 5.18 7.72
CA THR A 227 3.46 6.61 7.91
C THR A 227 2.61 7.17 6.79
N LEU A 228 1.82 8.18 7.10
CA LEU A 228 1.03 8.94 6.13
C LEU A 228 1.69 10.31 5.92
N VAL A 229 1.95 10.66 4.67
CA VAL A 229 2.55 11.95 4.25
C VAL A 229 1.56 12.67 3.34
N GLY A 230 1.45 13.98 3.47
CA GLY A 230 0.48 14.80 2.74
C GLY A 230 -0.76 15.13 3.55
N ASN A 231 -1.91 15.23 2.89
CA ASN A 231 -3.17 15.60 3.51
C ASN A 231 -3.71 14.47 4.43
N PRO A 232 -3.80 14.66 5.74
CA PRO A 232 -4.23 13.62 6.68
C PRO A 232 -5.74 13.35 6.68
N TRP A 233 -6.51 14.26 6.09
CA TRP A 233 -7.99 14.26 6.07
C TRP A 233 -8.60 13.35 5.03
#